data_efd1dc9f59860f6ce2d4631413a78082
#
_entry.id   efd1dc9f59860f6ce2d4631413a78082
#
_cell.length_a   1.000
_cell.length_b   1.000
_cell.length_c   1.000
_cell.angle_alpha   90.00
_cell.angle_beta   90.00
_cell.angle_gamma   90.00
#
_symmetry.space_group_name_H-M   'P 1'
#
loop_
_entity.id
_entity.type
_entity.pdbx_description
1 polymer ?
#
loop_
_entity_poly.entity_id
_entity_poly.type
_entity_poly.pdbx_seq_one_letter_code
_entity_poly.pdbx_strand_id
1 'polypeptide(L)'
;MDSQLQSIVLNWIPDQSKVVDFGCGDGTLLKILCEKKSVIGYGVENDPEKINACIINGVSVIQQDIDAGIQNYKGMGFDVAVMASSIQCLRKPRDAMRNILKVANECVITLPNFGNWELRLGILNGKMPSSTQLPAKWYETKNLHLCTIADFEELCGEESF
;
A
#
# COMPACT_ATOMS: atom_id res chain seq x y z
N MET A 1 7.68 4.71 -6.06
CA MET A 1 6.79 3.76 -6.82
C MET A 1 7.16 3.80 -8.28
N ASP A 2 7.18 2.65 -8.96
CA ASP A 2 7.41 2.56 -10.41
C ASP A 2 6.31 3.33 -11.18
N SER A 3 6.70 4.04 -12.27
CA SER A 3 5.78 4.86 -13.09
C SER A 3 4.64 4.05 -13.71
N GLN A 4 4.89 2.78 -14.05
CA GLN A 4 3.89 1.88 -14.58
C GLN A 4 2.83 1.52 -13.52
N LEU A 5 3.26 1.21 -12.31
CA LEU A 5 2.37 0.92 -11.19
C LEU A 5 1.53 2.15 -10.80
N GLN A 6 2.15 3.34 -10.81
CA GLN A 6 1.42 4.61 -10.63
C GLN A 6 0.29 4.78 -11.63
N SER A 7 0.56 4.51 -12.92
CA SER A 7 -0.46 4.63 -13.98
C SER A 7 -1.64 3.67 -13.76
N ILE A 8 -1.37 2.44 -13.30
CA ILE A 8 -2.41 1.45 -13.00
C ILE A 8 -3.27 1.94 -11.83
N VAL A 9 -2.64 2.36 -10.73
CA VAL A 9 -3.37 2.85 -9.55
C VAL A 9 -4.20 4.09 -9.91
N LEU A 10 -3.64 5.03 -10.69
CA LEU A 10 -4.36 6.21 -11.17
C LEU A 10 -5.64 5.82 -11.93
N ASN A 11 -5.60 4.79 -12.77
CA ASN A 11 -6.77 4.38 -13.55
C ASN A 11 -7.89 3.79 -12.69
N TRP A 12 -7.57 3.22 -11.54
CA TRP A 12 -8.54 2.60 -10.64
C TRP A 12 -9.19 3.61 -9.67
N ILE A 13 -8.56 4.75 -9.42
CA ILE A 13 -9.09 5.77 -8.51
C ILE A 13 -10.06 6.68 -9.28
N PRO A 14 -11.32 6.84 -8.85
CA PRO A 14 -12.26 7.77 -9.47
C PRO A 14 -11.83 9.23 -9.33
N ASP A 15 -12.21 10.06 -10.30
CA ASP A 15 -11.99 11.50 -10.22
C ASP A 15 -12.82 12.12 -9.10
N GLN A 16 -12.28 13.15 -8.45
CA GLN A 16 -12.93 13.89 -7.36
C GLN A 16 -13.30 13.06 -6.12
N SER A 17 -12.75 11.83 -6.02
CA SER A 17 -12.97 10.94 -4.87
C SER A 17 -12.21 11.40 -3.63
N LYS A 18 -12.67 10.97 -2.47
CA LYS A 18 -11.98 11.15 -1.19
C LYS A 18 -11.16 9.89 -0.90
N VAL A 19 -9.84 10.04 -0.87
CA VAL A 19 -8.88 8.94 -0.79
C VAL A 19 -8.07 8.99 0.50
N VAL A 20 -7.88 7.84 1.14
CA VAL A 20 -6.87 7.66 2.19
C VAL A 20 -5.81 6.66 1.73
N ASP A 21 -4.53 7.04 1.87
CA ASP A 21 -3.38 6.18 1.52
C ASP A 21 -2.66 5.75 2.80
N PHE A 22 -2.78 4.48 3.15
CA PHE A 22 -2.17 3.88 4.33
C PHE A 22 -0.74 3.40 4.02
N GLY A 23 0.24 4.06 4.63
CA GLY A 23 1.65 3.92 4.32
C GLY A 23 2.04 4.75 3.10
N CYS A 24 1.59 6.00 3.06
CA CYS A 24 1.71 6.88 1.89
C CYS A 24 3.17 7.26 1.52
N GLY A 25 4.14 6.90 2.35
CA GLY A 25 5.53 7.23 2.11
C GLY A 25 5.75 8.74 2.04
N ASP A 26 6.41 9.21 0.98
CA ASP A 26 6.69 10.63 0.74
C ASP A 26 5.49 11.42 0.16
N GLY A 27 4.34 10.78 0.02
CA GLY A 27 3.12 11.38 -0.51
C GLY A 27 3.08 11.56 -2.03
N THR A 28 4.09 11.08 -2.77
CA THR A 28 4.16 11.26 -4.22
C THR A 28 2.91 10.77 -4.95
N LEU A 29 2.36 9.60 -4.57
CA LEU A 29 1.14 9.06 -5.18
C LEU A 29 -0.05 9.99 -4.95
N LEU A 30 -0.28 10.41 -3.71
CA LEU A 30 -1.39 11.30 -3.36
C LEU A 30 -1.28 12.65 -4.07
N LYS A 31 -0.07 13.22 -4.16
CA LYS A 31 0.17 14.45 -4.92
C LYS A 31 -0.29 14.30 -6.36
N ILE A 32 0.11 13.22 -7.04
CA ILE A 32 -0.27 12.96 -8.43
C ILE A 32 -1.79 12.76 -8.56
N LEU A 33 -2.43 12.06 -7.62
CA LEU A 33 -3.89 11.88 -7.59
C LEU A 33 -4.61 13.23 -7.42
N CYS A 34 -4.16 14.08 -6.51
CA CYS A 34 -4.73 15.42 -6.33
C CYS A 34 -4.58 16.28 -7.59
N GLU A 35 -3.40 16.29 -8.22
CA GLU A 35 -3.11 17.09 -9.42
C GLU A 35 -3.87 16.61 -10.65
N LYS A 36 -3.94 15.29 -10.88
CA LYS A 36 -4.51 14.74 -12.13
C LYS A 36 -5.99 14.41 -12.06
N LYS A 37 -6.51 14.12 -10.87
CA LYS A 37 -7.88 13.62 -10.66
C LYS A 37 -8.71 14.45 -9.68
N SER A 38 -8.15 15.56 -9.19
CA SER A 38 -8.82 16.43 -8.20
C SER A 38 -9.28 15.67 -6.95
N VAL A 39 -8.54 14.66 -6.54
CA VAL A 39 -8.80 13.84 -5.36
C VAL A 39 -8.61 14.66 -4.08
N ILE A 40 -9.46 14.43 -3.09
CA ILE A 40 -9.22 14.91 -1.71
C ILE A 40 -8.44 13.83 -0.98
N GLY A 41 -7.10 13.96 -0.96
CA GLY A 41 -6.18 12.93 -0.47
C GLY A 41 -5.71 13.15 0.96
N TYR A 42 -5.68 12.06 1.74
CA TYR A 42 -5.09 12.01 3.07
C TYR A 42 -4.09 10.86 3.16
N GLY A 43 -2.86 11.15 3.58
CA GLY A 43 -1.85 10.15 3.85
C GLY A 43 -1.84 9.71 5.31
N VAL A 44 -1.48 8.46 5.56
CA VAL A 44 -1.16 7.93 6.89
C VAL A 44 0.24 7.35 6.83
N GLU A 45 1.14 7.84 7.66
CA GLU A 45 2.54 7.41 7.70
C GLU A 45 3.05 7.48 9.14
N ASN A 46 4.02 6.63 9.50
CA ASN A 46 4.62 6.64 10.85
C ASN A 46 6.08 7.12 10.87
N ASP A 47 6.74 7.16 9.71
CA ASP A 47 8.14 7.60 9.57
C ASP A 47 8.22 9.13 9.50
N PRO A 48 8.86 9.81 10.49
CA PRO A 48 8.93 11.27 10.52
C PRO A 48 9.60 11.91 9.30
N GLU A 49 10.60 11.23 8.69
CA GLU A 49 11.28 11.76 7.51
C GLU A 49 10.34 11.78 6.30
N LYS A 50 9.54 10.72 6.15
CA LYS A 50 8.53 10.63 5.08
C LYS A 50 7.38 11.60 5.31
N ILE A 51 6.94 11.80 6.56
CA ILE A 51 5.94 12.80 6.91
C ILE A 51 6.41 14.20 6.51
N ASN A 52 7.67 14.54 6.80
CA ASN A 52 8.25 15.80 6.35
C ASN A 52 8.24 15.93 4.82
N ALA A 53 8.55 14.86 4.10
CA ALA A 53 8.47 14.85 2.65
C ALA A 53 7.04 15.06 2.13
N CYS A 54 6.01 14.45 2.77
CA CYS A 54 4.60 14.71 2.46
C CYS A 54 4.25 16.19 2.60
N ILE A 55 4.66 16.82 3.69
CA ILE A 55 4.40 18.24 3.96
C ILE A 55 5.05 19.13 2.88
N ILE A 56 6.30 18.83 2.50
CA ILE A 56 7.00 19.53 1.42
C ILE A 56 6.26 19.35 0.08
N ASN A 57 5.70 18.16 -0.17
CA ASN A 57 4.92 17.84 -1.35
C ASN A 57 3.49 18.44 -1.33
N GLY A 58 3.09 19.11 -0.25
CA GLY A 58 1.76 19.71 -0.10
C GLY A 58 0.64 18.69 0.14
N VAL A 59 0.97 17.50 0.66
CA VAL A 59 0.03 16.42 0.95
C VAL A 59 -0.39 16.47 2.42
N SER A 60 -1.70 16.39 2.68
CA SER A 60 -2.22 16.21 4.04
C SER A 60 -1.84 14.84 4.56
N VAL A 61 -1.11 14.78 5.68
CA VAL A 61 -0.64 13.52 6.26
C VAL A 61 -0.93 13.46 7.77
N ILE A 62 -1.29 12.27 8.24
CA ILE A 62 -1.54 11.96 9.64
C ILE A 62 -0.46 10.99 10.12
N GLN A 63 0.20 11.34 11.21
CA GLN A 63 1.18 10.45 11.84
C GLN A 63 0.46 9.36 12.62
N GLN A 64 0.54 8.12 12.13
CA GLN A 64 -0.05 6.96 12.81
C GLN A 64 0.62 5.65 12.38
N ASP A 65 0.79 4.72 13.34
CA ASP A 65 1.14 3.33 13.06
C ASP A 65 -0.14 2.56 12.68
N ILE A 66 -0.18 2.01 11.48
CA ILE A 66 -1.30 1.24 10.95
C ILE A 66 -1.52 -0.04 11.78
N ASP A 67 -0.45 -0.66 12.28
CA ASP A 67 -0.52 -1.84 13.15
C ASP A 67 -1.18 -1.55 14.51
N ALA A 68 -1.23 -0.29 14.93
CA ALA A 68 -1.97 0.14 16.13
C ALA A 68 -3.48 0.23 15.89
N GLY A 69 -3.92 0.14 14.62
CA GLY A 69 -5.30 0.14 14.20
C GLY A 69 -5.72 1.38 13.41
N ILE A 70 -6.72 1.21 12.57
CA ILE A 70 -7.24 2.23 11.65
C ILE A 70 -8.73 2.53 11.88
N GLN A 71 -9.30 2.08 13.00
CA GLN A 71 -10.73 2.23 13.30
C GLN A 71 -11.17 3.70 13.43
N ASN A 72 -10.26 4.59 13.78
CA ASN A 72 -10.50 6.03 13.92
C ASN A 72 -10.93 6.70 12.61
N TYR A 73 -10.67 6.06 11.46
CA TYR A 73 -11.05 6.56 10.14
C TYR A 73 -12.45 6.13 9.71
N LYS A 74 -13.09 5.23 10.47
CA LYS A 74 -14.46 4.78 10.20
C LYS A 74 -15.44 5.96 10.28
N GLY A 75 -16.28 6.09 9.26
CA GLY A 75 -17.27 7.16 9.18
C GLY A 75 -16.73 8.49 8.66
N MET A 76 -15.46 8.57 8.28
CA MET A 76 -14.90 9.75 7.65
C MET A 76 -15.31 9.90 6.17
N GLY A 77 -16.01 8.90 5.61
CA GLY A 77 -16.57 8.94 4.25
C GLY A 77 -15.50 8.92 3.16
N PHE A 78 -14.53 8.03 3.27
CA PHE A 78 -13.60 7.77 2.19
C PHE A 78 -14.25 6.91 1.10
N ASP A 79 -14.05 7.28 -0.14
CA ASP A 79 -14.48 6.50 -1.30
C ASP A 79 -13.52 5.34 -1.53
N VAL A 80 -12.21 5.63 -1.51
CA VAL A 80 -11.17 4.65 -1.77
C VAL A 80 -10.08 4.70 -0.69
N ALA A 81 -9.70 3.52 -0.21
CA ALA A 81 -8.49 3.33 0.59
C ALA A 81 -7.39 2.72 -0.29
N VAL A 82 -6.18 3.23 -0.16
CA VAL A 82 -5.01 2.75 -0.89
C VAL A 82 -4.01 2.15 0.10
N MET A 83 -3.39 1.03 -0.27
CA MET A 83 -2.21 0.44 0.36
C MET A 83 -1.19 0.10 -0.72
N ALA A 84 -0.40 1.09 -1.11
CA ALA A 84 0.58 0.94 -2.18
C ALA A 84 1.90 0.36 -1.67
N SER A 85 2.10 -0.95 -1.83
CA SER A 85 3.30 -1.67 -1.38
C SER A 85 3.59 -1.53 0.12
N SER A 86 2.56 -1.44 0.94
CA SER A 86 2.67 -1.27 2.40
C SER A 86 2.15 -2.48 3.19
N ILE A 87 1.18 -3.23 2.65
CA ILE A 87 0.54 -4.33 3.38
C ILE A 87 1.50 -5.42 3.83
N GLN A 88 2.50 -5.77 3.01
CA GLN A 88 3.50 -6.78 3.33
C GLN A 88 4.48 -6.34 4.43
N CYS A 89 4.50 -5.06 4.78
CA CYS A 89 5.34 -4.51 5.85
C CYS A 89 4.63 -4.51 7.21
N LEU A 90 3.33 -4.75 7.25
CA LEU A 90 2.54 -4.79 8.47
C LEU A 90 2.77 -6.08 9.25
N ARG A 91 2.68 -6.01 10.57
CA ARG A 91 2.76 -7.19 11.45
C ARG A 91 1.49 -8.04 11.39
N LYS A 92 0.33 -7.41 11.10
CA LYS A 92 -0.99 -8.05 11.07
C LYS A 92 -1.75 -7.67 9.79
N PRO A 93 -1.28 -8.12 8.60
CA PRO A 93 -1.88 -7.72 7.33
C PRO A 93 -3.36 -8.13 7.20
N ARG A 94 -3.74 -9.31 7.72
CA ARG A 94 -5.14 -9.79 7.73
C ARG A 94 -6.06 -8.85 8.51
N ASP A 95 -5.65 -8.41 9.69
CA ASP A 95 -6.44 -7.49 10.52
C ASP A 95 -6.54 -6.10 9.86
N ALA A 96 -5.46 -5.65 9.20
CA ALA A 96 -5.46 -4.41 8.45
C ALA A 96 -6.46 -4.47 7.29
N MET A 97 -6.49 -5.56 6.50
CA MET A 97 -7.46 -5.75 5.42
C MET A 97 -8.89 -5.73 5.90
N ARG A 98 -9.22 -6.45 6.99
CA ARG A 98 -10.56 -6.44 7.60
C ARG A 98 -11.01 -5.04 8.04
N ASN A 99 -10.08 -4.21 8.46
CA ASN A 99 -10.39 -2.88 8.96
C ASN A 99 -10.46 -1.84 7.84
N ILE A 100 -9.66 -1.99 6.78
CA ILE A 100 -9.59 -1.01 5.69
C ILE A 100 -10.95 -0.92 4.95
N LEU A 101 -11.63 -2.06 4.75
CA LEU A 101 -12.98 -2.12 4.13
C LEU A 101 -14.10 -1.58 5.02
N LYS A 102 -13.81 -1.30 6.31
CA LYS A 102 -14.73 -0.57 7.20
C LYS A 102 -14.53 0.94 7.14
N VAL A 103 -13.45 1.38 6.51
CA VAL A 103 -13.03 2.79 6.42
C VAL A 103 -13.43 3.40 5.08
N ALA A 104 -13.35 2.64 4.00
CA ALA A 104 -13.66 3.09 2.64
C ALA A 104 -14.60 2.10 1.92
N ASN A 105 -15.23 2.57 0.85
CA ASN A 105 -16.12 1.76 0.03
C ASN A 105 -15.34 0.76 -0.84
N GLU A 106 -14.16 1.17 -1.30
CA GLU A 106 -13.27 0.38 -2.14
C GLU A 106 -11.85 0.41 -1.58
N CYS A 107 -11.07 -0.64 -1.90
CA CYS A 107 -9.67 -0.71 -1.52
C CYS A 107 -8.78 -1.09 -2.71
N VAL A 108 -7.72 -0.32 -2.92
CA VAL A 108 -6.68 -0.60 -3.90
C VAL A 108 -5.41 -1.02 -3.18
N ILE A 109 -5.05 -2.29 -3.32
CA ILE A 109 -3.84 -2.85 -2.69
C ILE A 109 -2.86 -3.24 -3.78
N THR A 110 -1.60 -2.83 -3.63
CA THR A 110 -0.50 -3.33 -4.46
C THR A 110 0.53 -4.03 -3.59
N LEU A 111 1.08 -5.11 -4.09
CA LEU A 111 2.09 -5.91 -3.40
C LEU A 111 3.12 -6.48 -4.39
N PRO A 112 4.36 -6.71 -3.96
CA PRO A 112 5.34 -7.45 -4.76
C PRO A 112 4.93 -8.91 -4.87
N ASN A 113 4.77 -9.41 -6.11
CA ASN A 113 4.45 -10.82 -6.33
C ASN A 113 5.69 -11.70 -6.18
N PHE A 114 5.84 -12.37 -5.03
CA PHE A 114 6.94 -13.30 -4.79
C PHE A 114 6.86 -14.57 -5.65
N GLY A 115 5.69 -14.83 -6.24
CA GLY A 115 5.49 -15.91 -7.21
C GLY A 115 5.97 -15.60 -8.64
N ASN A 116 6.59 -14.44 -8.90
CA ASN A 116 7.19 -14.12 -10.20
C ASN A 116 8.23 -15.17 -10.59
N TRP A 117 8.28 -15.52 -11.88
CA TRP A 117 9.17 -16.56 -12.40
C TRP A 117 10.66 -16.30 -12.12
N GLU A 118 11.12 -15.06 -12.18
CA GLU A 118 12.50 -14.68 -11.84
C GLU A 118 12.85 -15.02 -10.40
N LEU A 119 11.92 -14.70 -9.47
CA LEU A 119 12.10 -15.00 -8.05
C LEU A 119 12.08 -16.50 -7.79
N ARG A 120 11.21 -17.25 -8.48
CA ARG A 120 11.16 -18.73 -8.42
C ARG A 120 12.49 -19.34 -8.85
N LEU A 121 13.10 -18.87 -9.93
CA LEU A 121 14.41 -19.34 -10.37
C LEU A 121 15.51 -19.06 -9.32
N GLY A 122 15.46 -17.93 -8.64
CA GLY A 122 16.37 -17.64 -7.53
C GLY A 122 16.26 -18.68 -6.42
N ILE A 123 15.04 -19.02 -5.99
CA ILE A 123 14.76 -20.03 -4.97
C ILE A 123 15.23 -21.42 -5.43
N LEU A 124 14.97 -21.81 -6.68
CA LEU A 124 15.45 -23.07 -7.24
C LEU A 124 16.98 -23.19 -7.23
N ASN A 125 17.69 -22.07 -7.35
CA ASN A 125 19.15 -22.02 -7.23
C ASN A 125 19.66 -21.92 -5.76
N GLY A 126 18.77 -22.09 -4.77
CA GLY A 126 19.12 -22.08 -3.36
C GLY A 126 19.49 -20.70 -2.81
N LYS A 127 19.08 -19.61 -3.47
CA LYS A 127 19.35 -18.24 -3.05
C LYS A 127 18.06 -17.46 -2.85
N MET A 128 18.04 -16.64 -1.79
CA MET A 128 16.96 -15.68 -1.63
C MET A 128 17.04 -14.64 -2.75
N PRO A 129 16.02 -14.56 -3.63
CA PRO A 129 16.08 -13.71 -4.80
C PRO A 129 15.86 -12.24 -4.44
N SER A 130 16.39 -11.36 -5.29
CA SER A 130 16.10 -9.93 -5.29
C SER A 130 15.64 -9.52 -6.69
N SER A 131 14.82 -8.48 -6.76
CA SER A 131 14.31 -7.93 -8.01
C SER A 131 14.22 -6.40 -7.92
N THR A 132 13.84 -5.75 -9.01
CA THR A 132 13.57 -4.30 -9.01
C THR A 132 12.50 -3.91 -7.99
N GLN A 133 11.50 -4.77 -7.77
CA GLN A 133 10.43 -4.55 -6.80
C GLN A 133 10.80 -4.99 -5.36
N LEU A 134 11.78 -5.89 -5.23
CA LEU A 134 12.31 -6.41 -3.97
C LEU A 134 13.85 -6.26 -3.96
N PRO A 135 14.37 -5.03 -3.94
CA PRO A 135 15.81 -4.78 -4.10
C PRO A 135 16.62 -5.08 -2.84
N ALA A 136 15.98 -5.05 -1.67
CA ALA A 136 16.65 -5.25 -0.39
C ALA A 136 17.06 -6.70 -0.19
N LYS A 137 18.22 -6.91 0.41
CA LYS A 137 18.66 -8.24 0.86
C LYS A 137 17.75 -8.74 1.97
N TRP A 138 17.65 -10.06 2.15
CA TRP A 138 16.74 -10.70 3.09
C TRP A 138 16.91 -10.19 4.54
N TYR A 139 18.09 -9.72 4.92
CA TYR A 139 18.39 -9.19 6.25
C TYR A 139 18.23 -7.66 6.38
N GLU A 140 17.92 -6.96 5.29
CA GLU A 140 17.72 -5.50 5.25
C GLU A 140 16.29 -5.11 4.87
N THR A 141 15.48 -6.09 4.44
CA THR A 141 14.12 -5.85 3.97
C THR A 141 13.19 -5.43 5.11
N LYS A 142 12.31 -4.47 4.82
CA LYS A 142 11.18 -4.11 5.70
C LYS A 142 9.95 -5.00 5.46
N ASN A 143 9.97 -5.83 4.41
CA ASN A 143 8.87 -6.75 4.10
C ASN A 143 8.87 -7.91 5.11
N LEU A 144 7.84 -7.97 5.93
CA LEU A 144 7.66 -9.05 6.92
C LEU A 144 6.98 -10.27 6.30
N HIS A 145 6.08 -10.03 5.34
CA HIS A 145 5.28 -11.07 4.68
C HIS A 145 5.53 -11.04 3.19
N LEU A 146 6.07 -12.14 2.67
CA LEU A 146 6.23 -12.36 1.24
C LEU A 146 5.10 -13.29 0.80
N CYS A 147 4.31 -12.86 -0.19
CA CYS A 147 3.21 -13.66 -0.71
C CYS A 147 3.20 -13.66 -2.24
N THR A 148 2.49 -14.62 -2.79
CA THR A 148 2.17 -14.65 -4.21
C THR A 148 0.79 -14.01 -4.44
N ILE A 149 0.43 -13.77 -5.70
CA ILE A 149 -0.92 -13.34 -6.05
C ILE A 149 -1.94 -14.40 -5.60
N ALA A 150 -1.64 -15.69 -5.78
CA ALA A 150 -2.55 -16.76 -5.37
C ALA A 150 -2.80 -16.80 -3.86
N ASP A 151 -1.76 -16.61 -3.03
CA ASP A 151 -1.92 -16.51 -1.57
C ASP A 151 -2.79 -15.31 -1.17
N PHE A 152 -2.65 -14.20 -1.89
CA PHE A 152 -3.44 -13.00 -1.64
C PHE A 152 -4.91 -13.20 -2.04
N GLU A 153 -5.16 -13.85 -3.19
CA GLU A 153 -6.51 -14.21 -3.64
C GLU A 153 -7.19 -15.19 -2.68
N GLU A 154 -6.45 -16.17 -2.14
CA GLU A 154 -6.94 -17.10 -1.12
C GLU A 154 -7.37 -16.35 0.14
N LEU A 155 -6.53 -15.42 0.63
CA LEU A 155 -6.87 -14.57 1.78
C LEU A 155 -8.13 -13.73 1.51
N CYS A 156 -8.27 -13.14 0.33
CA CYS A 156 -9.47 -12.39 -0.04
C CYS A 156 -10.72 -13.28 -0.03
N GLY A 157 -10.61 -14.51 -0.54
CA GLY A 157 -11.70 -15.48 -0.52
C GLY A 157 -12.13 -15.91 0.88
N GLU A 158 -11.16 -16.16 1.79
CA GLU A 158 -11.44 -16.47 3.20
C GLU A 158 -12.16 -15.35 3.94
N GLU A 159 -11.86 -14.10 3.59
CA GLU A 159 -12.45 -12.91 4.23
C GLU A 159 -13.72 -12.42 3.53
N SER A 160 -14.11 -13.06 2.42
CA SER A 160 -15.30 -12.68 1.60
C SER A 160 -15.22 -11.25 1.04
N PHE A 161 -14.03 -10.87 0.55
CA PHE A 161 -13.76 -9.57 -0.08
C PHE A 161 -14.00 -9.61 -1.59
#